data_050dd863f323c049b0d22c943b4c63ee
#
_entry.id   050dd863f323c049b0d22c943b4c63ee
#
_cell.length_a   1.000
_cell.length_b   1.000
_cell.length_c   1.000
_cell.angle_alpha   90.00
_cell.angle_beta   90.00
_cell.angle_gamma   90.00
#
_symmetry.space_group_name_H-M   'P 1'
#
loop_
_entity.id
_entity.type
_entity.pdbx_description
1 polymer ?
#
loop_
_entity_poly.entity_id
_entity_poly.type
_entity_poly.pdbx_seq_one_letter_code
_entity_poly.pdbx_strand_id
1 'polypeptide(L)'
;DFNNLLMGIQGHISLMLMDTSSDHPHGAHLTGVEDMIRSGATLTRQLLGFARGGKYEVKPTDLNDLIRKSSDMFGRTKKEIKITRREQDGLWVVDADRGQIEQVLLNMYVNAWQAMPGGGEMTLSTQNMILDELFVKPHKAKPGRYVKISITDTGIGMDEPTRQRVFEPFFTTKGRGRGTGLGL
;
A
#
# COMPACT_ATOMS: atom_id res chain seq x y z
N ASP A 1 -2.11 -21.18 -9.29
CA ASP A 1 -1.22 -22.29 -8.93
C ASP A 1 -0.14 -21.89 -7.92
N PHE A 2 0.56 -20.75 -8.08
CA PHE A 2 1.63 -20.37 -7.13
C PHE A 2 1.12 -20.07 -5.71
N ASN A 3 -0.03 -19.41 -5.57
CA ASN A 3 -0.66 -19.20 -4.25
C ASN A 3 -1.06 -20.51 -3.57
N ASN A 4 -1.49 -21.51 -4.34
CA ASN A 4 -1.84 -22.83 -3.79
C ASN A 4 -0.60 -23.55 -3.26
N LEU A 5 0.55 -23.41 -3.94
CA LEU A 5 1.83 -23.95 -3.46
C LEU A 5 2.26 -23.25 -2.15
N LEU A 6 2.19 -21.92 -2.08
CA LEU A 6 2.51 -21.19 -0.86
C LEU A 6 1.60 -21.55 0.31
N MET A 7 0.29 -21.71 0.06
CA MET A 7 -0.66 -22.16 1.10
C MET A 7 -0.37 -23.59 1.57
N GLY A 8 0.01 -24.48 0.65
CA GLY A 8 0.42 -25.85 1.00
C GLY A 8 1.65 -25.86 1.90
N ILE A 9 2.68 -25.10 1.54
CA ILE A 9 3.91 -25.00 2.34
C ILE A 9 3.60 -24.34 3.71
N GLN A 10 2.77 -23.30 3.74
CA GLN A 10 2.32 -22.67 4.98
C GLN A 10 1.61 -23.65 5.90
N GLY A 11 0.72 -24.49 5.36
CA GLY A 11 0.02 -25.51 6.13
C GLY A 11 0.98 -26.50 6.80
N HIS A 12 1.99 -27.00 6.08
CA HIS A 12 2.99 -27.88 6.65
C HIS A 12 3.84 -27.22 7.74
N ILE A 13 4.25 -25.95 7.54
CA ILE A 13 5.00 -25.21 8.57
C ILE A 13 4.14 -24.96 9.81
N SER A 14 2.87 -24.59 9.63
CA SER A 14 1.96 -24.38 10.77
C SER A 14 1.74 -25.68 11.58
N LEU A 15 1.62 -26.83 10.90
CA LEU A 15 1.55 -28.13 11.59
C LEU A 15 2.84 -28.45 12.36
N MET A 16 4.02 -28.22 11.75
CA MET A 16 5.31 -28.42 12.43
C MET A 16 5.43 -27.52 13.65
N LEU A 17 4.96 -26.25 13.56
CA LEU A 17 4.97 -25.31 14.70
C LEU A 17 4.02 -25.76 15.83
N MET A 18 2.88 -26.37 15.51
CA MET A 18 1.95 -26.91 16.52
C MET A 18 2.54 -28.10 17.27
N ASP A 19 3.34 -28.94 16.59
CA ASP A 19 3.99 -30.12 17.18
C ASP A 19 5.33 -29.80 17.84
N THR A 20 5.80 -28.53 17.72
CA THR A 20 7.12 -28.11 18.19
C THR A 20 6.98 -27.36 19.52
N SER A 21 7.73 -27.78 20.55
CA SER A 21 7.77 -27.07 21.83
C SER A 21 8.41 -25.67 21.66
N SER A 22 8.02 -24.71 22.53
CA SER A 22 8.53 -23.33 22.50
C SER A 22 10.07 -23.25 22.56
N ASP A 23 10.73 -24.22 23.15
CA ASP A 23 12.18 -24.26 23.35
C ASP A 23 12.92 -25.12 22.31
N HIS A 24 12.21 -25.57 21.27
CA HIS A 24 12.82 -26.42 20.25
C HIS A 24 13.84 -25.63 19.40
N PRO A 25 15.05 -26.19 19.13
CA PRO A 25 16.13 -25.50 18.41
C PRO A 25 15.74 -24.97 17.03
N HIS A 26 14.75 -25.58 16.39
CA HIS A 26 14.27 -25.19 15.07
C HIS A 26 13.03 -24.27 15.09
N GLY A 27 12.46 -23.94 16.25
CA GLY A 27 11.27 -23.10 16.38
C GLY A 27 11.44 -21.72 15.70
N ALA A 28 12.57 -21.06 15.97
CA ALA A 28 12.89 -19.78 15.35
C ALA A 28 13.05 -19.87 13.82
N HIS A 29 13.57 -20.98 13.30
CA HIS A 29 13.69 -21.20 11.86
C HIS A 29 12.32 -21.45 11.20
N LEU A 30 11.44 -22.22 11.84
CA LEU A 30 10.09 -22.47 11.35
C LEU A 30 9.27 -21.17 11.29
N THR A 31 9.33 -20.34 12.34
CA THR A 31 8.70 -19.01 12.35
C THR A 31 9.25 -18.13 11.23
N GLY A 32 10.57 -18.12 11.03
CA GLY A 32 11.20 -17.37 9.95
C GLY A 32 10.74 -17.83 8.55
N VAL A 33 10.54 -19.14 8.34
CA VAL A 33 10.01 -19.68 7.08
C VAL A 33 8.54 -19.29 6.91
N GLU A 34 7.72 -19.32 7.97
CA GLU A 34 6.33 -18.86 7.92
C GLU A 34 6.23 -17.39 7.48
N ASP A 35 7.08 -16.52 8.05
CA ASP A 35 7.13 -15.10 7.68
C ASP A 35 7.58 -14.90 6.22
N MET A 36 8.54 -15.70 5.73
CA MET A 36 8.94 -15.67 4.31
C MET A 36 7.80 -16.11 3.38
N ILE A 37 7.05 -17.14 3.73
CA ILE A 37 5.90 -17.61 2.94
C ILE A 37 4.81 -16.53 2.90
N ARG A 38 4.49 -15.91 4.03
CA ARG A 38 3.52 -14.80 4.12
C ARG A 38 3.93 -13.60 3.26
N SER A 39 5.22 -13.28 3.29
CA SER A 39 5.81 -12.22 2.44
C SER A 39 5.73 -12.58 0.96
N GLY A 40 6.07 -13.82 0.59
CA GLY A 40 5.97 -14.34 -0.77
C GLY A 40 4.54 -14.35 -1.31
N ALA A 41 3.56 -14.75 -0.49
CA ALA A 41 2.15 -14.71 -0.86
C ALA A 41 1.65 -13.27 -1.08
N THR A 42 2.14 -12.33 -0.28
CA THR A 42 1.84 -10.90 -0.46
C THR A 42 2.45 -10.36 -1.75
N LEU A 43 3.72 -10.68 -2.01
CA LEU A 43 4.42 -10.31 -3.24
C LEU A 43 3.72 -10.88 -4.48
N THR A 44 3.33 -12.15 -4.43
CA THR A 44 2.61 -12.81 -5.53
C THR A 44 1.27 -12.15 -5.81
N ARG A 45 0.51 -11.77 -4.76
CA ARG A 45 -0.75 -11.02 -4.91
C ARG A 45 -0.52 -9.65 -5.54
N GLN A 46 0.55 -8.95 -5.17
CA GLN A 46 0.92 -7.67 -5.76
C GLN A 46 1.30 -7.85 -7.24
N LEU A 47 2.15 -8.82 -7.58
CA LEU A 47 2.53 -9.13 -8.95
C LEU A 47 1.34 -9.59 -9.81
N LEU A 48 0.47 -10.43 -9.26
CA LEU A 48 -0.76 -10.87 -9.95
C LEU A 48 -1.78 -9.73 -10.10
N GLY A 49 -1.77 -8.74 -9.21
CA GLY A 49 -2.51 -7.49 -9.37
C GLY A 49 -2.05 -6.73 -10.62
N PHE A 50 -0.74 -6.69 -10.88
CA PHE A 50 -0.17 -6.13 -12.12
C PHE A 50 -0.42 -7.02 -13.35
N ALA A 51 -0.34 -8.36 -13.19
CA ALA A 51 -0.44 -9.32 -14.30
C ALA A 51 -1.89 -9.76 -14.60
N ARG A 52 -2.83 -9.57 -13.69
CA ARG A 52 -4.24 -9.74 -14.00
C ARG A 52 -4.67 -8.61 -14.93
N GLY A 53 -4.61 -8.89 -16.24
CA GLY A 53 -5.46 -8.29 -17.24
C GLY A 53 -6.94 -8.61 -16.95
N GLY A 54 -7.34 -8.55 -15.66
CA GLY A 54 -8.71 -8.63 -15.21
C GLY A 54 -9.46 -7.44 -15.79
N LYS A 55 -10.68 -7.65 -16.20
CA LYS A 55 -11.58 -6.58 -16.67
C LYS A 55 -11.54 -5.45 -15.64
N TYR A 56 -10.80 -4.38 -15.94
CA TYR A 56 -10.84 -3.15 -15.15
C TYR A 56 -12.28 -2.67 -15.14
N GLU A 57 -12.86 -2.60 -13.98
CA GLU A 57 -14.22 -2.11 -13.84
C GLU A 57 -14.18 -0.61 -13.59
N VAL A 58 -13.86 0.14 -14.64
CA VAL A 58 -13.87 1.60 -14.60
C VAL A 58 -15.29 2.10 -14.46
N LYS A 59 -15.58 2.79 -13.35
CA LYS A 59 -16.89 3.33 -13.01
C LYS A 59 -16.76 4.74 -12.44
N PRO A 60 -17.79 5.59 -12.58
CA PRO A 60 -17.85 6.85 -11.85
C PRO A 60 -17.64 6.60 -10.34
N THR A 61 -16.59 7.16 -9.77
CA THR A 61 -16.14 6.90 -8.41
C THR A 61 -16.03 8.20 -7.62
N ASP A 62 -16.70 8.26 -6.47
CA ASP A 62 -16.53 9.29 -5.46
C ASP A 62 -15.30 8.96 -4.61
N LEU A 63 -14.22 9.74 -4.80
CA LEU A 63 -12.95 9.52 -4.09
C LEU A 63 -13.02 9.91 -2.62
N ASN A 64 -13.88 10.87 -2.22
CA ASN A 64 -14.05 11.20 -0.81
C ASN A 64 -14.70 10.03 -0.05
N ASP A 65 -15.73 9.39 -0.62
CA ASP A 65 -16.35 8.19 -0.03
C ASP A 65 -15.33 7.06 0.11
N LEU A 66 -14.52 6.86 -0.92
CA LEU A 66 -13.48 5.82 -0.93
C LEU A 66 -12.41 6.05 0.14
N ILE A 67 -11.91 7.29 0.24
CA ILE A 67 -10.90 7.69 1.23
C ILE A 67 -11.47 7.55 2.65
N ARG A 68 -12.71 7.98 2.89
CA ARG A 68 -13.36 7.81 4.20
C ARG A 68 -13.39 6.34 4.61
N LYS A 69 -13.91 5.47 3.77
CA LYS A 69 -14.07 4.04 4.08
C LYS A 69 -12.72 3.35 4.30
N SER A 70 -11.75 3.57 3.42
CA SER A 70 -10.42 2.95 3.52
C SER A 70 -9.64 3.45 4.73
N SER A 71 -9.67 4.76 5.01
CA SER A 71 -8.97 5.35 6.14
C SER A 71 -9.59 4.99 7.49
N ASP A 72 -10.92 4.87 7.57
CA ASP A 72 -11.60 4.40 8.79
C ASP A 72 -11.22 2.95 9.09
N MET A 73 -11.19 2.08 8.08
CA MET A 73 -10.75 0.69 8.24
C MET A 73 -9.29 0.62 8.71
N PHE A 74 -8.41 1.40 8.10
CA PHE A 74 -6.99 1.44 8.45
C PHE A 74 -6.78 1.96 9.89
N GLY A 75 -7.45 3.04 10.29
CA GLY A 75 -7.35 3.64 11.61
C GLY A 75 -7.85 2.73 12.74
N ARG A 76 -8.85 1.87 12.47
CA ARG A 76 -9.28 0.84 13.45
C ARG A 76 -8.18 -0.20 13.73
N THR A 77 -7.35 -0.49 12.74
CA THR A 77 -6.26 -1.47 12.83
C THR A 77 -4.99 -0.86 13.41
N LYS A 78 -4.72 0.43 13.11
CA LYS A 78 -3.51 1.16 13.50
C LYS A 78 -3.86 2.34 14.40
N LYS A 79 -4.23 2.02 15.64
CA LYS A 79 -4.72 2.99 16.63
C LYS A 79 -3.69 4.03 17.04
N GLU A 80 -2.40 3.73 16.86
CA GLU A 80 -1.28 4.62 17.10
C GLU A 80 -1.17 5.75 16.08
N ILE A 81 -1.95 5.68 14.96
CA ILE A 81 -1.96 6.70 13.91
C ILE A 81 -3.23 7.52 14.00
N LYS A 82 -3.07 8.81 14.26
CA LYS A 82 -4.18 9.77 14.17
C LYS A 82 -4.40 10.14 12.71
N ILE A 83 -5.61 9.87 12.19
CA ILE A 83 -5.96 10.19 10.80
C ILE A 83 -6.84 11.44 10.78
N THR A 84 -6.39 12.47 10.05
CA THR A 84 -7.13 13.72 9.81
C THR A 84 -7.50 13.80 8.33
N ARG A 85 -8.75 14.18 8.02
CA ARG A 85 -9.22 14.35 6.63
C ARG A 85 -9.55 15.81 6.37
N ARG A 86 -9.10 16.32 5.22
CA ARG A 86 -9.38 17.65 4.68
C ARG A 86 -9.94 17.47 3.26
N GLU A 87 -11.20 17.13 3.18
CA GLU A 87 -11.88 16.81 1.95
C GLU A 87 -12.45 18.10 1.33
N GLN A 88 -12.25 18.27 0.03
CA GLN A 88 -12.92 19.36 -0.71
C GLN A 88 -14.39 19.00 -0.94
N ASP A 89 -15.29 19.91 -0.58
CA ASP A 89 -16.69 19.81 -0.94
C ASP A 89 -16.89 19.95 -2.45
N GLY A 90 -17.82 19.18 -3.01
CA GLY A 90 -18.06 19.19 -4.46
C GLY A 90 -16.87 18.63 -5.27
N LEU A 91 -16.16 17.65 -4.70
CA LEU A 91 -15.09 16.94 -5.42
C LEU A 91 -15.65 16.29 -6.68
N TRP A 92 -14.93 16.41 -7.78
CA TRP A 92 -15.35 15.80 -9.04
C TRP A 92 -15.32 14.28 -8.95
N VAL A 93 -16.34 13.66 -9.52
CA VAL A 93 -16.35 12.22 -9.74
C VAL A 93 -15.33 11.87 -10.82
N VAL A 94 -14.59 10.78 -10.65
CA VAL A 94 -13.60 10.30 -11.60
C VAL A 94 -13.98 8.91 -12.11
N ASP A 95 -13.70 8.64 -13.37
CA ASP A 95 -13.83 7.28 -13.92
C ASP A 95 -12.59 6.48 -13.53
N ALA A 96 -12.78 5.56 -12.58
CA ALA A 96 -11.66 4.78 -12.03
C ALA A 96 -12.12 3.37 -11.60
N ASP A 97 -11.19 2.43 -11.58
CA ASP A 97 -11.38 1.15 -10.91
C ASP A 97 -11.17 1.35 -9.40
N ARG A 98 -12.27 1.21 -8.67
CA ARG A 98 -12.31 1.41 -7.22
C ARG A 98 -11.28 0.55 -6.47
N GLY A 99 -11.16 -0.74 -6.86
CA GLY A 99 -10.25 -1.66 -6.19
C GLY A 99 -8.79 -1.27 -6.37
N GLN A 100 -8.43 -0.72 -7.53
CA GLN A 100 -7.08 -0.22 -7.78
C GLN A 100 -6.77 1.03 -6.97
N ILE A 101 -7.71 1.97 -6.91
CA ILE A 101 -7.52 3.17 -6.07
C ILE A 101 -7.41 2.77 -4.59
N GLU A 102 -8.25 1.86 -4.10
CA GLU A 102 -8.14 1.32 -2.74
C GLU A 102 -6.75 0.71 -2.47
N GLN A 103 -6.21 -0.06 -3.41
CA GLN A 103 -4.87 -0.64 -3.30
C GLN A 103 -3.78 0.42 -3.22
N VAL A 104 -3.86 1.47 -4.06
CA VAL A 104 -2.92 2.59 -4.01
C VAL A 104 -3.00 3.30 -2.66
N LEU A 105 -4.20 3.60 -2.17
CA LEU A 105 -4.40 4.25 -0.87
C LEU A 105 -3.81 3.41 0.27
N LEU A 106 -4.10 2.11 0.30
CA LEU A 106 -3.56 1.20 1.32
C LEU A 106 -2.04 1.14 1.29
N ASN A 107 -1.42 1.08 0.10
CA ASN A 107 0.04 1.11 -0.03
C ASN A 107 0.62 2.40 0.58
N MET A 108 -0.02 3.55 0.29
CA MET A 108 0.39 4.84 0.86
C MET A 108 0.23 4.87 2.39
N TYR A 109 -0.92 4.40 2.91
CA TYR A 109 -1.16 4.35 4.36
C TYR A 109 -0.15 3.47 5.09
N VAL A 110 0.17 2.30 4.53
CA VAL A 110 1.18 1.39 5.10
C VAL A 110 2.56 2.03 5.07
N ASN A 111 2.94 2.72 3.99
CA ASN A 111 4.21 3.42 3.92
C ASN A 111 4.31 4.55 4.95
N ALA A 112 3.25 5.36 5.08
CA ALA A 112 3.16 6.42 6.09
C ALA A 112 3.26 5.85 7.52
N TRP A 113 2.49 4.80 7.83
CA TRP A 113 2.56 4.12 9.13
C TRP A 113 3.96 3.60 9.45
N GLN A 114 4.61 2.95 8.48
CA GLN A 114 5.97 2.42 8.66
C GLN A 114 7.03 3.51 8.84
N ALA A 115 6.78 4.72 8.31
CA ALA A 115 7.63 5.89 8.54
C ALA A 115 7.42 6.49 9.94
N MET A 116 6.40 6.07 10.70
CA MET A 116 6.04 6.56 12.04
C MET A 116 6.10 5.44 13.09
N PRO A 117 7.27 4.86 13.41
CA PRO A 117 7.38 3.69 14.30
C PRO A 117 6.91 3.94 15.74
N GLY A 118 6.80 5.20 16.17
CA GLY A 118 6.27 5.62 17.47
C GLY A 118 4.83 6.11 17.44
N GLY A 119 4.11 5.90 16.31
CA GLY A 119 2.83 6.54 16.05
C GLY A 119 3.01 7.96 15.48
N GLY A 120 1.91 8.60 15.13
CA GLY A 120 1.96 9.94 14.53
C GLY A 120 0.64 10.37 13.91
N GLU A 121 0.69 11.38 13.06
CA GLU A 121 -0.48 11.91 12.35
C GLU A 121 -0.36 11.73 10.84
N MET A 122 -1.42 11.25 10.22
CA MET A 122 -1.57 11.16 8.77
C MET A 122 -2.73 12.04 8.33
N THR A 123 -2.44 13.03 7.48
CA THR A 123 -3.44 13.94 6.92
C THR A 123 -3.73 13.55 5.47
N LEU A 124 -5.01 13.29 5.19
CA LEU A 124 -5.54 12.99 3.85
C LEU A 124 -6.26 14.24 3.33
N SER A 125 -5.94 14.68 2.13
CA SER A 125 -6.66 15.80 1.52
C SER A 125 -7.00 15.54 0.06
N THR A 126 -8.12 16.11 -0.38
CA THR A 126 -8.59 16.04 -1.77
C THR A 126 -8.81 17.43 -2.33
N GLN A 127 -8.57 17.61 -3.62
CA GLN A 127 -8.72 18.90 -4.29
C GLN A 127 -9.00 18.70 -5.78
N ASN A 128 -9.97 19.48 -6.31
CA ASN A 128 -10.15 19.64 -7.75
C ASN A 128 -9.04 20.52 -8.32
N MET A 129 -8.42 20.09 -9.41
CA MET A 129 -7.38 20.84 -10.10
C MET A 129 -7.64 20.91 -11.60
N ILE A 130 -7.31 22.03 -12.20
CA ILE A 130 -7.24 22.16 -13.67
C ILE A 130 -5.74 22.23 -13.99
N LEU A 131 -5.26 21.27 -14.75
CA LEU A 131 -3.85 21.20 -15.17
C LEU A 131 -3.75 21.72 -16.61
N ASP A 132 -2.87 22.70 -16.83
CA ASP A 132 -2.58 23.29 -18.13
C ASP A 132 -1.48 22.52 -18.89
N GLU A 133 -1.25 22.91 -20.13
CA GLU A 133 -0.22 22.27 -20.98
C GLU A 133 1.19 22.35 -20.41
N LEU A 134 1.53 23.44 -19.74
CA LEU A 134 2.87 23.62 -19.17
C LEU A 134 3.11 22.66 -18.02
N PHE A 135 2.10 22.47 -17.17
CA PHE A 135 2.22 21.56 -16.03
C PHE A 135 2.26 20.08 -16.47
N VAL A 136 1.46 19.68 -17.45
CA VAL A 136 1.35 18.25 -17.80
C VAL A 136 2.45 17.76 -18.72
N LYS A 137 3.12 18.65 -19.45
CA LYS A 137 4.17 18.31 -20.44
C LYS A 137 5.28 17.41 -19.89
N PRO A 138 5.89 17.68 -18.71
CA PRO A 138 6.92 16.82 -18.12
C PRO A 138 6.39 15.45 -17.70
N HIS A 139 5.09 15.35 -17.40
CA HIS A 139 4.45 14.15 -16.85
C HIS A 139 3.75 13.29 -17.90
N LYS A 140 3.84 13.64 -19.20
CA LYS A 140 3.17 12.94 -20.30
C LYS A 140 1.65 12.78 -20.08
N ALA A 141 1.04 13.71 -19.35
CA ALA A 141 -0.39 13.76 -19.09
C ALA A 141 -1.10 14.70 -20.10
N LYS A 142 -2.42 14.68 -20.12
CA LYS A 142 -3.23 15.59 -20.95
C LYS A 142 -3.69 16.77 -20.11
N PRO A 143 -3.76 18.00 -20.66
CA PRO A 143 -4.42 19.11 -19.98
C PRO A 143 -5.88 18.77 -19.67
N GLY A 144 -6.40 19.28 -18.56
CA GLY A 144 -7.79 19.05 -18.21
C GLY A 144 -8.08 19.06 -16.71
N ARG A 145 -9.23 18.47 -16.35
CA ARG A 145 -9.73 18.40 -14.97
C ARG A 145 -9.18 17.16 -14.27
N TYR A 146 -8.59 17.37 -13.11
CA TYR A 146 -7.99 16.33 -12.28
C TYR A 146 -8.48 16.42 -10.83
N VAL A 147 -8.49 15.31 -10.15
CA VAL A 147 -8.60 15.27 -8.69
C VAL A 147 -7.23 14.94 -8.12
N LYS A 148 -6.75 15.80 -7.23
CA LYS A 148 -5.52 15.59 -6.45
C LYS A 148 -5.90 14.95 -5.12
N ILE A 149 -5.26 13.82 -4.80
CA ILE A 149 -5.24 13.23 -3.46
C ILE A 149 -3.86 13.48 -2.88
N SER A 150 -3.79 14.00 -1.67
CA SER A 150 -2.52 14.19 -0.94
C SER A 150 -2.57 13.43 0.37
N ILE A 151 -1.51 12.70 0.65
CA ILE A 151 -1.31 11.96 1.90
C ILE A 151 -0.03 12.50 2.51
N THR A 152 -0.14 13.09 3.69
CA THR A 152 0.98 13.68 4.42
C THR A 152 1.10 12.99 5.76
N ASP A 153 2.28 12.54 6.12
CA ASP A 153 2.60 11.93 7.40
C ASP A 153 3.62 12.77 8.20
N THR A 154 3.72 12.50 9.49
CA THR A 154 4.70 13.12 10.39
C THR A 154 5.88 12.20 10.68
N GLY A 155 6.16 11.27 9.78
CA GLY A 155 7.19 10.27 9.92
C GLY A 155 8.61 10.81 9.67
N ILE A 156 9.56 9.88 9.61
CA ILE A 156 10.99 10.18 9.44
C ILE A 156 11.32 10.81 8.07
N GLY A 157 10.38 10.78 7.12
CA GLY A 157 10.58 11.29 5.76
C GLY A 157 11.57 10.45 4.93
N MET A 158 12.03 11.05 3.84
CA MET A 158 12.99 10.45 2.91
C MET A 158 14.11 11.44 2.62
N ASP A 159 15.35 10.96 2.63
CA ASP A 159 16.48 11.72 2.12
C ASP A 159 16.43 11.85 0.59
N GLU A 160 17.21 12.74 0.04
CA GLU A 160 17.20 13.03 -1.39
C GLU A 160 17.54 11.79 -2.27
N PRO A 161 18.55 10.96 -1.94
CA PRO A 161 18.81 9.73 -2.67
C PRO A 161 17.65 8.76 -2.68
N THR A 162 16.96 8.58 -1.56
CA THR A 162 15.77 7.73 -1.45
C THR A 162 14.61 8.29 -2.28
N ARG A 163 14.38 9.61 -2.22
CA ARG A 163 13.32 10.28 -2.95
C ARG A 163 13.45 10.14 -4.47
N GLN A 164 14.67 10.17 -4.99
CA GLN A 164 14.93 9.99 -6.42
C GLN A 164 14.64 8.58 -6.92
N ARG A 165 14.77 7.58 -6.03
CA ARG A 165 14.66 6.16 -6.37
C ARG A 165 13.36 5.50 -5.91
N VAL A 166 12.51 6.21 -5.18
CA VAL A 166 11.32 5.65 -4.52
C VAL A 166 10.34 4.98 -5.49
N PHE A 167 10.36 5.35 -6.77
CA PHE A 167 9.53 4.73 -7.83
C PHE A 167 10.28 3.64 -8.63
N GLU A 168 11.55 3.34 -8.30
CA GLU A 168 12.24 2.21 -8.92
C GLU A 168 11.64 0.90 -8.43
N PRO A 169 11.23 -0.03 -9.31
CA PRO A 169 10.72 -1.33 -8.88
C PRO A 169 11.72 -2.05 -7.99
N PHE A 170 11.22 -2.67 -6.92
CA PHE A 170 12.01 -3.41 -5.92
C PHE A 170 12.93 -2.56 -5.04
N PHE A 171 12.95 -1.23 -5.21
CA PHE A 171 13.72 -0.36 -4.33
C PHE A 171 13.07 -0.29 -2.94
N THR A 172 13.85 -0.53 -1.91
CA THR A 172 13.43 -0.40 -0.50
C THR A 172 14.60 -0.04 0.39
N THR A 173 14.39 0.86 1.34
CA THR A 173 15.34 1.16 2.42
C THR A 173 15.13 0.27 3.65
N LYS A 174 14.10 -0.58 3.64
CA LYS A 174 13.77 -1.50 4.72
C LYS A 174 14.66 -2.74 4.66
N GLY A 175 15.11 -3.24 5.80
CA GLY A 175 15.97 -4.43 5.88
C GLY A 175 15.35 -5.65 5.18
N ARG A 176 16.19 -6.65 4.86
CA ARG A 176 15.79 -7.88 4.14
C ARG A 176 14.51 -8.49 4.71
N GLY A 177 13.51 -8.69 3.87
CA GLY A 177 12.21 -9.31 4.21
C GLY A 177 11.13 -8.34 4.76
N ARG A 178 11.42 -7.05 4.99
CA ARG A 178 10.45 -6.08 5.54
C ARG A 178 9.83 -5.12 4.51
N GLY A 179 10.29 -5.14 3.28
CA GLY A 179 9.75 -4.32 2.20
C GLY A 179 9.92 -4.99 0.85
N THR A 180 8.88 -4.98 0.02
CA THR A 180 8.92 -5.58 -1.33
C THR A 180 9.43 -4.61 -2.39
N GLY A 181 9.44 -3.30 -2.11
CA GLY A 181 9.76 -2.26 -3.10
C GLY A 181 8.77 -2.18 -4.27
N LEU A 182 7.53 -2.64 -4.07
CA LEU A 182 6.46 -2.65 -5.08
C LEU A 182 5.23 -1.83 -4.65
N GLY A 183 5.32 -1.08 -3.57
CA GLY A 183 4.18 -0.33 -3.02
C GLY A 183 4.03 1.10 -3.56
N LEU A 184 5.03 1.61 -4.32
CA LEU A 184 5.03 2.93 -4.95
C LEU A 184 5.16 2.85 -6.46
#